data_e59b35d9f5ae273ea53f7cbb7a151363
#
_entry.id   e59b35d9f5ae273ea53f7cbb7a151363
#
_cell.length_a   1.000
_cell.length_b   1.000
_cell.length_c   1.000
_cell.angle_alpha   90.00
_cell.angle_beta   90.00
_cell.angle_gamma   90.00
#
_symmetry.space_group_name_H-M   'P 1'
#
loop_
_entity.id
_entity.type
_entity.pdbx_description
1 polymer ?
#
loop_
_entity_poly.entity_id
_entity_poly.type
_entity_poly.pdbx_seq_one_letter_code
_entity_poly.pdbx_strand_id
1 'polypeptide(L)' 'MNRRAIKFDWNKARAFLVTAEEGSLSSAARALDMTQPTVGRQVAALEAEL' A
#
# COMPACT_ATOMS: atom_id res chain seq x y z
N MET A 1 10.09 -7.67 22.34
CA MET A 1 9.68 -7.34 21.01
C MET A 1 10.72 -6.57 20.26
N ASN A 2 11.02 -6.98 19.12
CA ASN A 2 12.02 -6.33 18.30
C ASN A 2 11.41 -5.23 17.44
N ARG A 3 11.69 -4.01 17.86
CA ARG A 3 11.12 -2.88 17.18
C ARG A 3 11.59 -2.71 15.78
N ARG A 4 12.77 -3.15 15.50
CA ARG A 4 13.32 -3.00 14.17
C ARG A 4 12.60 -3.84 13.16
N ALA A 5 11.99 -4.90 13.62
CA ALA A 5 11.23 -5.74 12.73
C ALA A 5 9.95 -5.04 12.32
N ILE A 6 9.63 -3.94 12.98
CA ILE A 6 8.40 -3.23 12.70
C ILE A 6 8.61 -2.03 11.81
N LYS A 7 9.76 -1.92 11.22
CA LYS A 7 9.97 -0.87 10.25
C LYS A 7 9.14 -1.06 9.01
N PHE A 8 8.57 -2.23 8.88
CA PHE A 8 7.67 -2.52 7.80
C PHE A 8 6.52 -1.52 7.82
N ASP A 9 6.28 -0.89 6.70
CA ASP A 9 5.27 0.15 6.61
C ASP A 9 3.91 -0.47 6.31
N TRP A 10 3.08 -0.53 7.33
CA TRP A 10 1.76 -1.12 7.21
C TRP A 10 0.85 -0.35 6.27
N ASN A 11 1.08 0.95 6.12
CA ASN A 11 0.29 1.73 5.18
C ASN A 11 0.56 1.28 3.75
N LYS A 12 1.82 1.01 3.43
CA LYS A 12 2.17 0.51 2.11
C LYS A 12 1.60 -0.87 1.89
N ALA A 13 1.69 -1.72 2.92
CA ALA A 13 1.18 -3.07 2.81
C ALA A 13 -0.33 -3.07 2.59
N ARG A 14 -1.03 -2.20 3.30
CA ARG A 14 -2.46 -2.10 3.15
C ARG A 14 -2.83 -1.63 1.75
N ALA A 15 -2.11 -0.64 1.24
CA ALA A 15 -2.36 -0.13 -0.10
C ALA A 15 -2.16 -1.23 -1.13
N PHE A 16 -1.12 -2.02 -0.97
CA PHE A 16 -0.83 -3.11 -1.86
C PHE A 16 -1.95 -4.16 -1.83
N LEU A 17 -2.34 -4.54 -0.63
CA LEU A 17 -3.37 -5.56 -0.46
C LEU A 17 -4.70 -5.11 -1.05
N VAL A 18 -5.11 -3.90 -0.74
CA VAL A 18 -6.38 -3.38 -1.24
C VAL A 18 -6.34 -3.25 -2.75
N THR A 19 -5.21 -2.84 -3.31
CA THR A 19 -5.07 -2.76 -4.76
C THR A 19 -5.25 -4.13 -5.39
N ALA A 20 -4.67 -5.15 -4.78
CA ALA A 20 -4.79 -6.51 -5.29
C ALA A 20 -6.24 -6.99 -5.20
N GLU A 21 -6.90 -6.68 -4.10
CA GLU A 21 -8.28 -7.12 -3.89
C GLU A 21 -9.25 -6.40 -4.82
N GLU A 22 -9.03 -5.10 -5.03
CA GLU A 22 -9.92 -4.30 -5.84
C GLU A 22 -9.66 -4.47 -7.33
N GLY A 23 -8.46 -4.90 -7.67
CA GLY A 23 -8.12 -5.14 -9.06
C GLY A 23 -7.64 -3.92 -9.82
N SER A 24 -7.62 -2.74 -9.19
CA SER A 24 -7.10 -1.55 -9.85
C SER A 24 -6.74 -0.49 -8.82
N LEU A 25 -5.85 0.41 -9.21
CA LEU A 25 -5.46 1.52 -8.34
C LEU A 25 -6.62 2.47 -8.10
N SER A 26 -7.43 2.66 -9.11
CA SER A 26 -8.57 3.56 -9.01
C SER A 26 -9.55 3.10 -7.95
N SER A 27 -9.90 1.82 -7.99
CA SER A 27 -10.81 1.26 -7.00
C SER A 27 -10.18 1.23 -5.61
N ALA A 28 -8.89 0.92 -5.54
CA ALA A 28 -8.19 0.89 -4.26
C ALA A 28 -8.16 2.27 -3.63
N ALA A 29 -7.91 3.30 -4.44
CA ALA A 29 -7.87 4.66 -3.93
C ALA A 29 -9.21 5.04 -3.32
N ARG A 30 -10.29 4.65 -3.96
CA ARG A 30 -11.62 4.91 -3.44
C ARG A 30 -11.87 4.17 -2.15
N ALA A 31 -11.48 2.91 -2.11
CA ALA A 31 -11.67 2.09 -0.92
C ALA A 31 -10.87 2.62 0.28
N LEU A 32 -9.71 3.19 0.01
CA LEU A 32 -8.83 3.71 1.04
C LEU A 32 -9.04 5.19 1.33
N ASP A 33 -9.93 5.82 0.58
CA ASP A 33 -10.19 7.26 0.69
C ASP A 33 -8.90 8.05 0.45
N MET A 34 -8.19 7.69 -0.59
CA MET A 34 -6.92 8.30 -0.96
C MET A 34 -6.91 8.65 -2.43
N THR A 35 -5.91 9.41 -2.84
CA THR A 35 -5.77 9.71 -4.27
C THR A 35 -5.05 8.55 -4.94
N GLN A 36 -5.36 8.36 -6.20
CA GLN A 36 -4.76 7.29 -6.97
C GLN A 36 -3.22 7.38 -7.04
N PRO A 37 -2.65 8.56 -7.30
CA PRO A 37 -1.18 8.67 -7.32
C PRO A 37 -0.53 8.29 -5.99
N THR A 38 -1.20 8.60 -4.88
CA THR A 38 -0.68 8.27 -3.56
C THR A 38 -0.64 6.76 -3.36
N VAL A 39 -1.74 6.09 -3.73
CA VAL A 39 -1.80 4.64 -3.61
C VAL A 39 -0.75 4.01 -4.51
N GLY A 40 -0.62 4.49 -5.72
CA GLY A 40 0.37 3.96 -6.65
C GLY A 40 1.79 4.08 -6.12
N ARG A 41 2.10 5.22 -5.51
CA ARG A 41 3.42 5.41 -4.93
C ARG A 41 3.68 4.46 -3.77
N GLN A 42 2.68 4.24 -2.94
CA GLN A 42 2.84 3.33 -1.82
C GLN A 42 3.04 1.90 -2.28
N VAL A 43 2.29 1.49 -3.28
CA VAL A 43 2.45 0.15 -3.83
C VAL A 43 3.83 -0.02 -4.44
N ALA A 44 4.27 0.95 -5.23
CA ALA A 44 5.59 0.89 -5.85
C ALA A 44 6.70 0.86 -4.80
N ALA A 45 6.54 1.64 -3.73
CA ALA A 45 7.53 1.67 -2.68
C ALA A 45 7.62 0.33 -1.96
N LEU A 46 6.48 -0.31 -1.74
CA LEU A 46 6.50 -1.62 -1.11
C LEU A 46 7.17 -2.65 -2.00
N GLU A 47 6.86 -2.62 -3.29
CA GLU A 47 7.48 -3.54 -4.22
C GLU A 47 8.99 -3.38 -4.26
N ALA A 48 9.45 -2.14 -4.12
CA ALA A 48 10.89 -1.89 -4.12
C ALA A 48 11.56 -2.43 -2.85
N GLU A 49 10.80 -2.56 -1.78
CA GLU A 49 11.32 -3.06 -0.50
C GLU A 49 11.33 -4.58 -0.42
N LEU A 50 10.59 -5.22 -1.26
CA LEU A 50 10.54 -6.66 -1.27
C LEU A 50 11.64 -7.25 -2.12
#